data_b773d46e45ecd7c5d21a79ed75990535
#
_entry.id   b773d46e45ecd7c5d21a79ed75990535
#
_cell.length_a   1.000
_cell.length_b   1.000
_cell.length_c   1.000
_cell.angle_alpha   90.00
_cell.angle_beta   90.00
_cell.angle_gamma   90.00
#
_symmetry.space_group_name_H-M   'P 1'
#
loop_
_entity.id
_entity.type
_entity.pdbx_description
1 polymer ?
#
loop_
_entity_poly.entity_id
_entity_poly.type
_entity_poly.pdbx_seq_one_letter_code
_entity_poly.pdbx_strand_id
1 'polypeptide(L)'
;MVPSASDKTGSAGDRTIDIHKRQYVVVQQVDGQAPKSPQKFTPEAFLRQAAKMKARAKRVVSCYEAGCFGYVLHRQLESMGIENQVVRPRNWDEYGSKVKTDGRDAKELCSCLDRWLAGNEYALSVVRVPTEEQERARSLSRQRDTLAKEQKRLQNVGVSNGRYYGFELPMSWWEANCIARIYNFRLAKPDLDLFSNSYAQD
;
A
#
# COMPACT_ATOMS: atom_id res chain seq x y z
N MET A 1 -23.10 8.06 2.17
CA MET A 1 -24.52 7.80 2.50
C MET A 1 -24.51 6.66 3.50
N VAL A 2 -24.80 6.93 4.78
CA VAL A 2 -24.83 5.92 5.84
C VAL A 2 -26.17 5.17 5.70
N PRO A 3 -26.20 3.84 5.72
CA PRO A 3 -27.45 3.10 5.65
C PRO A 3 -28.32 3.41 6.87
N SER A 4 -29.59 3.71 6.63
CA SER A 4 -30.55 4.08 7.69
C SER A 4 -30.76 2.92 8.68
N ALA A 5 -30.97 3.27 9.94
CA ALA A 5 -31.06 2.36 11.09
C ALA A 5 -32.29 1.42 11.13
N SER A 6 -33.10 1.34 10.08
CA SER A 6 -34.41 0.65 10.09
C SER A 6 -34.42 -0.80 9.60
N ASP A 7 -33.26 -1.39 9.21
CA ASP A 7 -33.23 -2.76 8.65
C ASP A 7 -32.58 -3.78 9.60
N LYS A 8 -33.00 -3.78 10.88
CA LYS A 8 -32.40 -4.58 11.96
C LYS A 8 -32.95 -6.00 12.14
N THR A 9 -33.59 -6.61 11.16
CA THR A 9 -34.13 -7.98 11.31
C THR A 9 -33.47 -8.96 10.34
N GLY A 10 -32.21 -9.30 10.60
CA GLY A 10 -31.49 -10.37 9.92
C GLY A 10 -30.07 -10.44 10.42
N SER A 11 -29.57 -11.65 10.69
CA SER A 11 -28.20 -11.90 11.12
C SER A 11 -27.21 -11.11 10.26
N ALA A 12 -26.61 -10.06 10.83
CA ALA A 12 -25.60 -9.24 10.20
C ALA A 12 -24.22 -9.75 10.66
N GLY A 13 -23.41 -10.19 9.73
CA GLY A 13 -22.04 -10.62 10.06
C GLY A 13 -21.05 -9.51 9.71
N ASP A 14 -20.49 -8.83 10.71
CA ASP A 14 -19.47 -7.81 10.51
C ASP A 14 -18.08 -8.45 10.47
N ARG A 15 -17.22 -7.95 9.62
CA ARG A 15 -15.84 -8.44 9.49
C ARG A 15 -14.86 -7.34 9.27
N THR A 16 -13.73 -7.49 9.93
CA THR A 16 -12.55 -6.69 9.69
C THR A 16 -11.40 -7.57 9.25
N ILE A 17 -10.61 -7.06 8.33
CA ILE A 17 -9.55 -7.81 7.68
C ILE A 17 -8.28 -6.98 7.77
N ASP A 18 -7.27 -7.53 8.40
CA ASP A 18 -5.90 -7.03 8.28
C ASP A 18 -5.18 -7.81 7.17
N ILE A 19 -4.71 -7.09 6.15
CA ILE A 19 -4.22 -7.67 4.89
C ILE A 19 -2.70 -7.70 4.87
N HIS A 20 -2.13 -8.90 4.78
CA HIS A 20 -0.73 -9.12 4.47
C HIS A 20 -0.56 -9.88 3.15
N LYS A 21 0.62 -9.79 2.52
CA LYS A 21 0.90 -10.38 1.20
C LYS A 21 0.53 -11.86 1.08
N ARG A 22 0.71 -12.64 2.14
CA ARG A 22 0.49 -14.09 2.14
C ARG A 22 -0.62 -14.55 3.06
N GLN A 23 -1.12 -13.68 3.92
CA GLN A 23 -2.02 -14.06 4.99
C GLN A 23 -2.94 -12.89 5.35
N TYR A 24 -4.21 -13.19 5.55
CA TYR A 24 -5.20 -12.24 6.07
C TYR A 24 -5.51 -12.61 7.51
N VAL A 25 -5.45 -11.65 8.42
CA VAL A 25 -5.92 -11.77 9.78
C VAL A 25 -7.34 -11.21 9.84
N VAL A 26 -8.29 -12.07 10.17
CA VAL A 26 -9.72 -11.72 10.11
C VAL A 26 -10.32 -11.82 11.50
N VAL A 27 -11.00 -10.78 11.93
CA VAL A 27 -11.87 -10.77 13.10
C VAL A 27 -13.31 -10.71 12.62
N GLN A 28 -14.15 -11.56 13.19
CA GLN A 28 -15.56 -11.65 12.86
C GLN A 28 -16.40 -11.30 14.07
N GLN A 29 -17.43 -10.49 13.85
CA GLN A 29 -18.51 -10.22 14.79
C GLN A 29 -19.85 -10.62 14.15
N VAL A 30 -20.79 -11.09 14.93
CA VAL A 30 -22.12 -11.50 14.46
C VAL A 30 -23.15 -10.86 15.37
N ASP A 31 -24.09 -10.13 14.78
CA ASP A 31 -25.25 -9.55 15.48
C ASP A 31 -24.92 -8.79 16.77
N GLY A 32 -23.87 -7.96 16.75
CA GLY A 32 -23.46 -7.18 17.92
C GLY A 32 -22.86 -8.00 19.07
N GLN A 33 -22.58 -9.29 18.88
CA GLN A 33 -21.87 -10.11 19.86
C GLN A 33 -20.41 -9.67 19.99
N ALA A 34 -19.72 -10.16 21.01
CA ALA A 34 -18.29 -9.88 21.15
C ALA A 34 -17.50 -10.38 19.94
N PRO A 35 -16.49 -9.61 19.46
CA PRO A 35 -15.63 -10.03 18.37
C PRO A 35 -14.95 -11.37 18.65
N LYS A 36 -15.01 -12.29 17.70
CA LYS A 36 -14.34 -13.60 17.80
C LYS A 36 -12.83 -13.45 17.81
N SER A 37 -12.12 -14.48 18.24
CA SER A 37 -10.67 -14.51 18.17
C SER A 37 -10.18 -14.34 16.72
N PRO A 38 -9.08 -13.61 16.50
CA PRO A 38 -8.48 -13.43 15.18
C PRO A 38 -8.17 -14.78 14.52
N GLN A 39 -8.54 -14.93 13.27
CA GLN A 39 -8.28 -16.11 12.45
C GLN A 39 -7.39 -15.75 11.28
N LYS A 40 -6.50 -16.65 10.92
CA LYS A 40 -5.56 -16.46 9.82
C LYS A 40 -6.00 -17.27 8.61
N PHE A 41 -6.01 -16.65 7.43
CA PHE A 41 -6.41 -17.27 6.17
C PHE A 41 -5.40 -16.94 5.07
N THR A 42 -5.22 -17.86 4.11
CA THR A 42 -4.67 -17.47 2.81
C THR A 42 -5.73 -16.64 2.05
N PRO A 43 -5.34 -15.82 1.06
CA PRO A 43 -6.30 -15.05 0.26
C PRO A 43 -7.44 -15.90 -0.31
N GLU A 44 -7.12 -17.07 -0.88
CA GLU A 44 -8.10 -17.98 -1.48
C GLU A 44 -9.02 -18.62 -0.42
N ALA A 45 -8.45 -19.01 0.73
CA ALA A 45 -9.23 -19.58 1.82
C ALA A 45 -10.19 -18.53 2.42
N PHE A 46 -9.74 -17.29 2.49
CA PHE A 46 -10.59 -16.18 2.92
C PHE A 46 -11.77 -15.95 1.97
N LEU A 47 -11.55 -15.88 0.66
CA LEU A 47 -12.61 -15.68 -0.33
C LEU A 47 -13.63 -16.82 -0.28
N ARG A 48 -13.19 -18.08 -0.17
CA ARG A 48 -14.10 -19.23 0.02
C ARG A 48 -14.93 -19.11 1.30
N GLN A 49 -14.31 -18.65 2.38
CA GLN A 49 -15.00 -18.43 3.66
C GLN A 49 -15.99 -17.25 3.57
N ALA A 50 -15.62 -16.16 2.90
CA ALA A 50 -16.49 -15.01 2.66
C ALA A 50 -17.75 -15.42 1.86
N ALA A 51 -17.59 -16.20 0.81
CA ALA A 51 -18.71 -16.73 0.04
C ALA A 51 -19.65 -17.62 0.89
N LYS A 52 -19.10 -18.52 1.73
CA LYS A 52 -19.91 -19.35 2.64
C LYS A 52 -20.70 -18.50 3.64
N MET A 53 -20.14 -17.39 4.11
CA MET A 53 -20.85 -16.52 5.04
C MET A 53 -21.94 -15.73 4.34
N LYS A 54 -21.68 -15.18 3.18
CA LYS A 54 -22.71 -14.48 2.40
C LYS A 54 -23.91 -15.40 2.10
N ALA A 55 -23.66 -16.69 1.85
CA ALA A 55 -24.72 -17.67 1.67
C ALA A 55 -25.59 -17.91 2.93
N ARG A 56 -25.07 -17.60 4.14
CA ARG A 56 -25.75 -17.84 5.42
C ARG A 56 -26.33 -16.59 6.06
N ALA A 57 -25.83 -15.41 5.72
CA ALA A 57 -26.23 -14.14 6.31
C ALA A 57 -26.93 -13.26 5.29
N LYS A 58 -27.99 -12.58 5.68
CA LYS A 58 -28.70 -11.62 4.83
C LYS A 58 -27.80 -10.46 4.43
N ARG A 59 -27.03 -9.95 5.39
CA ARG A 59 -26.12 -8.83 5.22
C ARG A 59 -24.74 -9.21 5.77
N VAL A 60 -23.70 -8.94 5.00
CA VAL A 60 -22.31 -9.07 5.42
C VAL A 60 -21.62 -7.77 5.11
N VAL A 61 -21.04 -7.15 6.13
CA VAL A 61 -20.26 -5.93 6.00
C VAL A 61 -18.82 -6.25 6.36
N SER A 62 -17.88 -5.71 5.63
CA SER A 62 -16.45 -5.88 5.88
C SER A 62 -15.71 -4.57 5.77
N CYS A 63 -14.57 -4.46 6.41
CA CYS A 63 -13.64 -3.37 6.16
C CYS A 63 -12.20 -3.82 6.28
N TYR A 64 -11.31 -3.11 5.59
CA TYR A 64 -9.87 -3.26 5.73
C TYR A 64 -9.15 -1.92 5.51
N GLU A 65 -7.93 -1.82 6.03
CA GLU A 65 -7.12 -0.63 5.86
C GLU A 65 -6.53 -0.52 4.45
N ALA A 66 -6.60 0.68 3.86
CA ALA A 66 -5.95 0.98 2.59
C ALA A 66 -4.43 0.78 2.70
N GLY A 67 -3.87 0.05 1.77
CA GLY A 67 -2.45 -0.29 1.77
C GLY A 67 -1.89 -0.51 0.36
N CYS A 68 -0.73 -1.14 0.29
CA CYS A 68 -0.02 -1.41 -0.96
C CYS A 68 -0.71 -2.47 -1.85
N PHE A 69 -1.74 -3.15 -1.37
CA PHE A 69 -2.44 -4.22 -2.09
C PHE A 69 -3.56 -3.71 -3.01
N GLY A 70 -3.76 -2.40 -3.08
CA GLY A 70 -4.78 -1.79 -3.93
C GLY A 70 -6.21 -2.14 -3.52
N TYR A 71 -7.12 -2.20 -4.51
CA TYR A 71 -8.56 -2.37 -4.30
C TYR A 71 -9.12 -3.66 -4.88
N VAL A 72 -8.28 -4.61 -5.27
CA VAL A 72 -8.73 -5.89 -5.87
C VAL A 72 -9.63 -6.65 -4.92
N LEU A 73 -9.24 -6.77 -3.64
CA LEU A 73 -10.04 -7.46 -2.64
C LEU A 73 -11.40 -6.77 -2.43
N HIS A 74 -11.45 -5.44 -2.42
CA HIS A 74 -12.72 -4.71 -2.33
C HIS A 74 -13.65 -5.10 -3.46
N ARG A 75 -13.18 -5.08 -4.71
CA ARG A 75 -13.99 -5.45 -5.88
C ARG A 75 -14.45 -6.91 -5.85
N GLN A 76 -13.59 -7.81 -5.37
CA GLN A 76 -13.95 -9.22 -5.20
C GLN A 76 -15.08 -9.41 -4.15
N LEU A 77 -14.99 -8.70 -3.02
CA LEU A 77 -16.02 -8.77 -1.97
C LEU A 77 -17.34 -8.16 -2.46
N GLU A 78 -17.30 -7.00 -3.11
CA GLU A 78 -18.47 -6.36 -3.71
C GLU A 78 -19.13 -7.27 -4.77
N SER A 79 -18.35 -7.94 -5.61
CA SER A 79 -18.88 -8.88 -6.61
C SER A 79 -19.58 -10.10 -5.99
N MET A 80 -19.24 -10.45 -4.73
CA MET A 80 -19.93 -11.48 -3.94
C MET A 80 -21.15 -10.94 -3.19
N GLY A 81 -21.47 -9.66 -3.33
CA GLY A 81 -22.56 -9.00 -2.59
C GLY A 81 -22.25 -8.73 -1.13
N ILE A 82 -20.96 -8.64 -0.77
CA ILE A 82 -20.48 -8.25 0.56
C ILE A 82 -20.20 -6.75 0.53
N GLU A 83 -20.86 -5.98 1.39
CA GLU A 83 -20.59 -4.55 1.54
C GLU A 83 -19.20 -4.35 2.14
N ASN A 84 -18.26 -3.84 1.35
CA ASN A 84 -16.89 -3.67 1.84
C ASN A 84 -16.48 -2.19 1.89
N GLN A 85 -15.91 -1.78 3.01
CA GLN A 85 -15.37 -0.45 3.23
C GLN A 85 -13.85 -0.50 3.25
N VAL A 86 -13.20 0.33 2.45
CA VAL A 86 -11.75 0.56 2.56
C VAL A 86 -11.55 1.77 3.43
N VAL A 87 -10.74 1.65 4.47
CA VAL A 87 -10.56 2.72 5.45
C VAL A 87 -9.12 3.23 5.46
N ARG A 88 -8.93 4.48 5.86
CA ARG A 88 -7.60 5.07 6.02
C ARG A 88 -6.89 4.40 7.18
N PRO A 89 -5.61 4.01 7.04
CA PRO A 89 -4.82 3.48 8.14
C PRO A 89 -4.78 4.47 9.30
N ARG A 90 -4.96 3.97 10.51
CA ARG A 90 -4.83 4.73 11.76
C ARG A 90 -3.60 4.27 12.52
N ASN A 91 -2.91 5.21 13.14
CA ASN A 91 -1.97 4.87 14.21
C ASN A 91 -2.79 4.63 15.48
N TRP A 92 -2.93 3.37 15.85
CA TRP A 92 -3.63 2.96 17.07
C TRP A 92 -2.78 3.18 18.34
N ASP A 93 -1.48 3.50 18.17
CA ASP A 93 -0.51 3.72 19.24
C ASP A 93 -0.26 5.21 19.50
N GLU A 94 -1.28 5.98 19.85
CA GLU A 94 -1.05 7.37 20.29
C GLU A 94 -0.31 7.47 21.64
N TYR A 95 -0.15 6.38 22.38
CA TYR A 95 0.50 6.35 23.71
C TYR A 95 1.58 5.27 23.88
N GLY A 96 2.24 4.88 22.83
CA GLY A 96 3.64 4.41 22.79
C GLY A 96 4.11 3.25 23.66
N SER A 97 3.27 2.35 24.20
CA SER A 97 3.79 1.30 25.10
C SER A 97 3.33 -0.13 24.87
N LYS A 98 2.56 -0.40 23.83
CA LYS A 98 2.02 -1.75 23.61
C LYS A 98 2.54 -2.35 22.31
N VAL A 99 3.07 -3.57 22.39
CA VAL A 99 3.52 -4.33 21.20
C VAL A 99 2.38 -4.42 20.19
N LYS A 100 2.61 -3.87 19.01
CA LYS A 100 1.67 -3.91 17.88
C LYS A 100 1.55 -5.35 17.40
N THR A 101 0.31 -5.86 17.33
CA THR A 101 0.04 -7.19 16.80
C THR A 101 -1.17 -7.13 15.86
N ASP A 102 -1.06 -7.80 14.70
CA ASP A 102 -2.10 -7.85 13.67
C ASP A 102 -3.49 -8.22 14.22
N GLY A 103 -3.52 -9.17 15.18
CA GLY A 103 -4.77 -9.59 15.79
C GLY A 103 -5.45 -8.53 16.66
N ARG A 104 -4.69 -7.60 17.19
CA ARG A 104 -5.17 -6.50 18.01
C ARG A 104 -5.72 -5.38 17.13
N ASP A 105 -4.95 -5.01 16.09
CA ASP A 105 -5.35 -4.02 15.12
C ASP A 105 -6.66 -4.44 14.43
N ALA A 106 -6.79 -5.73 14.07
CA ALA A 106 -8.02 -6.28 13.50
C ALA A 106 -9.22 -6.24 14.47
N LYS A 107 -9.02 -6.47 15.78
CA LYS A 107 -10.09 -6.34 16.78
C LYS A 107 -10.55 -4.89 16.97
N GLU A 108 -9.61 -3.96 17.02
CA GLU A 108 -9.92 -2.54 17.15
C GLU A 108 -10.65 -2.01 15.92
N LEU A 109 -10.22 -2.42 14.74
CA LEU A 109 -10.90 -2.11 13.50
C LEU A 109 -12.34 -2.67 13.50
N CYS A 110 -12.57 -3.89 14.03
CA CYS A 110 -13.88 -4.49 14.18
C CYS A 110 -14.80 -3.66 15.07
N SER A 111 -14.28 -3.22 16.20
CA SER A 111 -15.02 -2.32 17.10
C SER A 111 -15.34 -0.97 16.47
N CYS A 112 -14.46 -0.45 15.61
CA CYS A 112 -14.72 0.77 14.85
C CYS A 112 -15.80 0.57 13.79
N LEU A 113 -15.79 -0.57 13.09
CA LEU A 113 -16.83 -0.90 12.11
C LEU A 113 -18.20 -1.01 12.77
N ASP A 114 -18.30 -1.69 13.91
CA ASP A 114 -19.54 -1.83 14.67
C ASP A 114 -20.10 -0.46 15.08
N ARG A 115 -19.25 0.43 15.62
CA ARG A 115 -19.65 1.80 15.96
C ARG A 115 -20.10 2.61 14.75
N TRP A 116 -19.42 2.44 13.61
CA TRP A 116 -19.76 3.11 12.37
C TRP A 116 -21.13 2.64 11.85
N LEU A 117 -21.39 1.34 11.90
CA LEU A 117 -22.69 0.76 11.54
C LEU A 117 -23.80 1.20 12.49
N ALA A 118 -23.47 1.48 13.74
CA ALA A 118 -24.41 2.05 14.71
C ALA A 118 -24.69 3.55 14.50
N GLY A 119 -24.08 4.19 13.48
CA GLY A 119 -24.34 5.58 13.10
C GLY A 119 -23.26 6.58 13.52
N ASN A 120 -22.14 6.13 14.12
CA ASN A 120 -21.02 7.01 14.42
C ASN A 120 -20.09 7.14 13.19
N GLU A 121 -20.33 8.14 12.36
CA GLU A 121 -19.55 8.39 11.13
C GLU A 121 -18.05 8.65 11.38
N TYR A 122 -17.71 9.15 12.56
CA TYR A 122 -16.31 9.42 12.94
C TYR A 122 -15.53 8.17 13.35
N ALA A 123 -16.22 7.05 13.55
CA ALA A 123 -15.56 5.80 13.96
C ALA A 123 -14.65 5.22 12.87
N LEU A 124 -14.95 5.46 11.58
CA LEU A 124 -14.14 5.03 10.44
C LEU A 124 -13.92 6.19 9.46
N SER A 125 -12.69 6.33 8.99
CA SER A 125 -12.37 7.23 7.87
C SER A 125 -12.44 6.44 6.56
N VAL A 126 -13.62 6.32 5.98
CA VAL A 126 -13.84 5.58 4.74
C VAL A 126 -13.18 6.28 3.55
N VAL A 127 -12.44 5.52 2.77
CA VAL A 127 -11.78 5.98 1.55
C VAL A 127 -12.69 5.76 0.36
N ARG A 128 -12.85 6.79 -0.47
CA ARG A 128 -13.49 6.59 -1.78
C ARG A 128 -12.61 5.70 -2.66
N VAL A 129 -13.10 4.52 -2.99
CA VAL A 129 -12.43 3.61 -3.90
C VAL A 129 -12.47 4.19 -5.33
N PRO A 130 -11.33 4.34 -6.00
CA PRO A 130 -11.29 4.84 -7.37
C PRO A 130 -11.80 3.78 -8.35
N THR A 131 -12.26 4.22 -9.52
CA THR A 131 -12.48 3.31 -10.64
C THR A 131 -11.17 2.68 -11.10
N GLU A 132 -11.24 1.57 -11.84
CA GLU A 132 -10.03 0.92 -12.36
C GLU A 132 -9.23 1.85 -13.29
N GLU A 133 -9.91 2.67 -14.09
CA GLU A 133 -9.26 3.68 -14.93
C GLU A 133 -8.53 4.74 -14.10
N GLN A 134 -9.17 5.24 -13.04
CA GLN A 134 -8.55 6.20 -12.14
C GLN A 134 -7.36 5.59 -11.39
N GLU A 135 -7.46 4.32 -10.99
CA GLU A 135 -6.37 3.59 -10.34
C GLU A 135 -5.19 3.42 -11.30
N ARG A 136 -5.46 3.05 -12.56
CA ARG A 136 -4.45 2.92 -13.62
C ARG A 136 -3.76 4.26 -13.91
N ALA A 137 -4.53 5.33 -14.07
CA ALA A 137 -3.98 6.67 -14.31
C ALA A 137 -3.09 7.13 -13.15
N ARG A 138 -3.51 6.91 -11.89
CA ARG A 138 -2.69 7.20 -10.70
C ARG A 138 -1.42 6.36 -10.65
N SER A 139 -1.49 5.08 -11.03
CA SER A 139 -0.32 4.20 -11.08
C SER A 139 0.71 4.70 -12.10
N LEU A 140 0.28 5.07 -13.30
CA LEU A 140 1.15 5.63 -14.33
C LEU A 140 1.81 6.93 -13.87
N SER A 141 1.03 7.83 -13.26
CA SER A 141 1.57 9.08 -12.71
C SER A 141 2.64 8.83 -11.65
N ARG A 142 2.39 7.92 -10.71
CA ARG A 142 3.36 7.54 -9.68
C ARG A 142 4.61 6.90 -10.25
N GLN A 143 4.47 6.04 -11.26
CA GLN A 143 5.61 5.43 -11.95
C GLN A 143 6.48 6.48 -12.63
N ARG A 144 5.85 7.44 -13.35
CA ARG A 144 6.55 8.56 -13.96
C ARG A 144 7.34 9.36 -12.93
N ASP A 145 6.70 9.71 -11.80
CA ASP A 145 7.35 10.49 -10.74
C ASP A 145 8.52 9.72 -10.11
N THR A 146 8.39 8.41 -9.95
CA THR A 146 9.46 7.54 -9.45
C THR A 146 10.63 7.52 -10.42
N LEU A 147 10.37 7.32 -11.72
CA LEU A 147 11.40 7.33 -12.75
C LEU A 147 12.11 8.67 -12.85
N ALA A 148 11.38 9.78 -12.75
CA ALA A 148 11.96 11.13 -12.75
C ALA A 148 12.88 11.35 -11.54
N LYS A 149 12.50 10.88 -10.36
CA LYS A 149 13.33 10.93 -9.16
C LYS A 149 14.60 10.09 -9.30
N GLU A 150 14.48 8.86 -9.84
CA GLU A 150 15.62 7.99 -10.07
C GLU A 150 16.55 8.56 -11.13
N GLN A 151 16.02 9.12 -12.21
CA GLN A 151 16.82 9.81 -13.20
C GLN A 151 17.63 10.93 -12.56
N LYS A 152 17.01 11.80 -11.77
CA LYS A 152 17.70 12.88 -11.08
C LYS A 152 18.76 12.37 -10.09
N ARG A 153 18.47 11.28 -9.38
CA ARG A 153 19.43 10.64 -8.47
C ARG A 153 20.66 10.17 -9.24
N LEU A 154 20.48 9.46 -10.35
CA LEU A 154 21.57 8.96 -11.18
C LEU A 154 22.38 10.11 -11.80
N GLN A 155 21.74 11.19 -12.22
CA GLN A 155 22.40 12.40 -12.71
C GLN A 155 23.35 12.97 -11.66
N ASN A 156 22.86 13.13 -10.42
CA ASN A 156 23.66 13.64 -9.32
C ASN A 156 24.83 12.72 -8.97
N VAL A 157 24.61 11.39 -9.00
CA VAL A 157 25.69 10.41 -8.78
C VAL A 157 26.77 10.54 -9.83
N GLY A 158 26.40 10.70 -11.11
CA GLY A 158 27.37 10.90 -12.18
C GLY A 158 28.19 12.17 -11.99
N VAL A 159 27.54 13.29 -11.66
CA VAL A 159 28.24 14.56 -11.37
C VAL A 159 29.17 14.41 -10.15
N SER A 160 28.73 13.74 -9.09
CA SER A 160 29.54 13.50 -7.90
C SER A 160 30.77 12.65 -8.21
N ASN A 161 30.58 11.56 -8.95
CA ASN A 161 31.69 10.72 -9.38
C ASN A 161 32.66 11.46 -10.31
N GLY A 162 32.14 12.27 -11.24
CA GLY A 162 32.98 13.12 -12.06
C GLY A 162 33.91 14.01 -11.22
N ARG A 163 33.35 14.72 -10.24
CA ARG A 163 34.13 15.57 -9.32
C ARG A 163 35.14 14.79 -8.50
N TYR A 164 34.79 13.60 -8.04
CA TYR A 164 35.72 12.74 -7.31
C TYR A 164 36.96 12.39 -8.13
N TYR A 165 36.79 12.19 -9.44
CA TYR A 165 37.90 11.94 -10.36
C TYR A 165 38.47 13.19 -11.05
N GLY A 166 38.15 14.40 -10.56
CA GLY A 166 38.66 15.65 -11.07
C GLY A 166 38.01 16.14 -12.37
N PHE A 167 36.81 15.65 -12.69
CA PHE A 167 36.05 16.09 -13.87
C PHE A 167 34.85 16.94 -13.47
N GLU A 168 34.63 18.04 -14.14
CA GLU A 168 33.40 18.79 -14.06
C GLU A 168 32.42 18.30 -15.12
N LEU A 169 31.40 17.55 -14.72
CA LEU A 169 30.32 17.11 -15.59
C LEU A 169 29.12 18.07 -15.48
N PRO A 170 28.57 18.53 -16.63
CA PRO A 170 27.33 19.29 -16.60
C PRO A 170 26.16 18.42 -16.15
N MET A 171 25.07 19.02 -15.65
CA MET A 171 23.87 18.29 -15.24
C MET A 171 23.21 17.51 -16.39
N SER A 172 23.52 17.83 -17.64
CA SER A 172 23.06 17.14 -18.85
C SER A 172 24.05 16.06 -19.36
N TRP A 173 25.00 15.62 -18.55
CA TRP A 173 26.07 14.70 -18.96
C TRP A 173 25.55 13.37 -19.55
N TRP A 174 24.34 12.94 -19.18
CA TRP A 174 23.71 11.71 -19.67
C TRP A 174 23.09 11.85 -21.07
N GLU A 175 22.95 13.06 -21.60
CA GLU A 175 22.45 13.26 -22.95
C GLU A 175 23.44 12.71 -23.99
N ALA A 176 22.91 12.09 -25.05
CA ALA A 176 23.72 11.41 -26.03
C ALA A 176 24.92 12.26 -26.57
N ASN A 177 24.68 13.55 -26.79
CA ASN A 177 25.70 14.47 -27.25
C ASN A 177 26.84 14.69 -26.22
N CYS A 178 26.49 14.75 -24.92
CA CYS A 178 27.46 14.88 -23.85
C CYS A 178 28.25 13.59 -23.66
N ILE A 179 27.57 12.45 -23.68
CA ILE A 179 28.22 11.12 -23.59
C ILE A 179 29.20 10.93 -24.73
N ALA A 180 28.79 11.25 -25.96
CA ALA A 180 29.68 11.16 -27.13
C ALA A 180 30.92 12.05 -27.00
N ARG A 181 30.77 13.27 -26.48
CA ARG A 181 31.90 14.20 -26.24
C ARG A 181 32.82 13.66 -25.15
N ILE A 182 32.33 13.11 -24.06
CA ILE A 182 33.11 12.50 -22.99
C ILE A 182 33.88 11.29 -23.55
N TYR A 183 33.22 10.46 -24.33
CA TYR A 183 33.83 9.30 -24.96
C TYR A 183 34.96 9.70 -25.94
N ASN A 184 34.70 10.67 -26.82
CA ASN A 184 35.69 11.18 -27.75
C ASN A 184 36.89 11.86 -27.05
N PHE A 185 36.63 12.57 -25.93
CA PHE A 185 37.72 13.13 -25.12
C PHE A 185 38.62 12.04 -24.56
N ARG A 186 38.04 10.91 -24.10
CA ARG A 186 38.79 9.76 -23.59
C ARG A 186 39.63 9.09 -24.70
N LEU A 187 39.09 8.97 -25.91
CA LEU A 187 39.83 8.44 -27.06
C LEU A 187 40.99 9.35 -27.49
N ALA A 188 40.82 10.66 -27.33
CA ALA A 188 41.86 11.64 -27.66
C ALA A 188 42.98 11.70 -26.59
N LYS A 189 42.79 11.20 -25.41
CA LYS A 189 43.77 11.12 -24.30
C LYS A 189 43.73 9.74 -23.65
N PRO A 190 44.20 8.70 -24.33
CA PRO A 190 44.18 7.32 -23.82
C PRO A 190 45.02 7.12 -22.54
N ASP A 191 46.03 7.99 -22.30
CA ASP A 191 46.93 7.92 -21.15
C ASP A 191 46.34 8.48 -19.84
N LEU A 192 45.12 9.02 -19.89
CA LEU A 192 44.34 9.37 -18.68
C LEU A 192 43.71 8.10 -18.12
N ASP A 193 44.51 7.36 -17.36
CA ASP A 193 44.07 6.16 -16.65
C ASP A 193 43.10 6.58 -15.49
N LEU A 194 41.81 6.64 -15.81
CA LEU A 194 40.75 7.02 -14.86
C LEU A 194 40.58 6.02 -13.70
N PHE A 195 41.33 4.91 -13.74
CA PHE A 195 41.32 3.82 -12.80
C PHE A 195 42.67 3.41 -12.24
N SER A 196 43.76 4.17 -12.55
CA SER A 196 45.00 3.90 -11.88
C SER A 196 44.87 4.28 -10.39
N ASN A 197 44.84 3.24 -9.60
CA ASN A 197 44.89 3.27 -8.14
C ASN A 197 46.06 4.16 -7.68
N SER A 198 45.76 5.36 -7.21
CA SER A 198 46.69 6.10 -6.36
C SER A 198 46.65 5.64 -4.90
N TYR A 199 46.24 4.40 -4.64
CA TYR A 199 46.35 3.74 -3.33
C TYR A 199 47.47 2.68 -3.34
N ALA A 200 48.64 3.06 -3.81
CA ALA A 200 49.84 2.31 -3.55
C ALA A 200 51.00 3.31 -3.40
N GLN A 201 51.11 3.82 -2.16
CA GLN A 201 52.35 4.31 -1.51
C GLN A 201 51.95 5.28 -0.41
N ASP A 202 51.85 4.78 0.81
CA ASP A 202 52.74 4.94 1.98
C ASP A 202 52.15 4.18 3.16
#